data_5cddeb45bd5a3ab47119a948ede2621b
#
_entry.id   5cddeb45bd5a3ab47119a948ede2621b
#
_cell.length_a   1.000
_cell.length_b   1.000
_cell.length_c   1.000
_cell.angle_alpha   90.00
_cell.angle_beta   90.00
_cell.angle_gamma   90.00
#
_symmetry.space_group_name_H-M   'P 1'
#
loop_
_entity.id
_entity.type
_entity.pdbx_description
1 polymer ?
#
loop_
_entity_poly.entity_id
_entity_poly.type
_entity_poly.pdbx_seq_one_letter_code
_entity_poly.pdbx_strand_id
1 'polypeptide(L)'
;MIIDGGRGRRVRVRYRDPDTLERIEDSISDQYPYFFALTDEIETVKWPYYATVLRTVEGFEGVYGETLSKVVVREPKDIGLIKKSNVLSQTWEGNIPWGNRVLSDRISAGEEPYRHYKHRVWYFDAEWKTESNEITIMTVYDTYTEKRYTWFTHPDYEAGEYNSVPCKNHPDGKTETTFDVP
;
A
#
# COMPACT_ATOMS: atom_id res chain seq x y z
N MET A 1 1.76 4.69 -5.17
CA MET A 1 1.56 5.65 -4.07
C MET A 1 2.39 5.19 -2.89
N ILE A 2 3.15 6.08 -2.26
CA ILE A 2 3.90 5.81 -1.03
C ILE A 2 3.34 6.74 0.04
N ILE A 3 2.95 6.17 1.16
CA ILE A 3 2.47 6.91 2.33
C ILE A 3 3.56 6.82 3.38
N ASP A 4 4.15 7.93 3.72
CA ASP A 4 5.12 8.03 4.81
C ASP A 4 4.44 8.74 5.99
N GLY A 5 4.13 7.97 7.02
CA GLY A 5 3.70 8.49 8.32
C GLY A 5 4.89 9.10 9.04
N GLY A 6 5.30 10.31 8.63
CA GLY A 6 6.44 11.01 9.18
C GLY A 6 6.35 11.21 10.71
N ARG A 7 7.43 11.63 11.32
CA ARG A 7 7.45 12.01 12.74
C ARG A 7 6.45 13.15 12.98
N GLY A 8 5.52 12.95 13.92
CA GLY A 8 4.46 13.90 14.23
C GLY A 8 3.16 13.68 13.44
N ARG A 9 2.34 14.73 13.32
CA ARG A 9 0.99 14.70 12.73
C ARG A 9 0.93 14.80 11.22
N ARG A 10 2.08 14.92 10.55
CA ARG A 10 2.15 15.11 9.11
C ARG A 10 2.23 13.76 8.40
N VAL A 11 1.29 13.51 7.52
CA VAL A 11 1.31 12.37 6.58
C VAL A 11 1.77 12.90 5.22
N ARG A 12 2.84 12.33 4.68
CA ARG A 12 3.31 12.63 3.34
C ARG A 12 2.77 11.59 2.38
N VAL A 13 2.18 12.05 1.31
CA VAL A 13 1.67 11.20 0.24
C VAL A 13 2.47 11.51 -1.02
N ARG A 14 3.10 10.48 -1.58
CA ARG A 14 3.87 10.59 -2.82
C ARG A 14 3.22 9.75 -3.89
N TYR A 15 3.00 10.36 -5.02
CA TYR A 15 2.34 9.72 -6.15
C TYR A 15 2.84 10.28 -7.48
N ARG A 16 2.41 9.66 -8.58
CA ARG A 16 2.61 10.21 -9.92
C ARG A 16 1.28 10.71 -10.44
N ASP A 17 1.31 11.87 -11.05
CA ASP A 17 0.20 12.37 -11.83
C ASP A 17 -0.13 11.37 -12.96
N PRO A 18 -1.40 10.97 -13.14
CA PRO A 18 -1.76 9.97 -14.14
C PRO A 18 -1.56 10.44 -15.59
N ASP A 19 -1.66 11.75 -15.82
CA ASP A 19 -1.59 12.34 -17.16
C ASP A 19 -0.16 12.76 -17.54
N THR A 20 0.54 13.42 -16.60
CA THR A 20 1.89 13.96 -16.86
C THR A 20 3.01 13.03 -16.44
N LEU A 21 2.72 12.01 -15.60
CA LEU A 21 3.68 11.10 -14.98
C LEU A 21 4.67 11.77 -14.02
N GLU A 22 4.51 13.04 -13.77
CA GLU A 22 5.33 13.78 -12.83
C GLU A 22 5.13 13.27 -11.40
N ARG A 23 6.19 13.35 -10.62
CA ARG A 23 6.13 12.99 -9.20
C ARG A 23 5.55 14.14 -8.41
N ILE A 24 4.44 13.88 -7.73
CA ILE A 24 3.80 14.82 -6.82
C ILE A 24 4.06 14.38 -5.37
N GLU A 25 4.33 15.33 -4.52
CA GLU A 25 4.39 15.15 -3.07
C GLU A 25 3.39 16.10 -2.42
N ASP A 26 2.48 15.53 -1.64
CA ASP A 26 1.49 16.26 -0.85
C ASP A 26 1.65 15.95 0.63
N SER A 27 1.16 16.83 1.51
CA SER A 27 1.23 16.63 2.95
C SER A 27 -0.07 17.00 3.66
N ILE A 28 -0.54 16.07 4.48
CA ILE A 28 -1.73 16.21 5.32
C ILE A 28 -1.26 16.43 6.75
N SER A 29 -1.66 17.53 7.39
CA SER A 29 -1.13 17.93 8.70
C SER A 29 -2.17 18.20 9.80
N ASP A 30 -3.45 18.21 9.46
CA ASP A 30 -4.53 18.72 10.29
C ASP A 30 -5.36 17.63 10.99
N GLN A 31 -4.96 16.38 10.88
CA GLN A 31 -5.63 15.26 11.54
C GLN A 31 -4.80 14.72 12.70
N TYR A 32 -5.48 14.30 13.76
CA TYR A 32 -4.88 13.65 14.91
C TYR A 32 -5.05 12.14 14.84
N PRO A 33 -4.02 11.36 15.23
CA PRO A 33 -4.15 9.92 15.33
C PRO A 33 -5.18 9.51 16.37
N TYR A 34 -5.82 8.38 16.13
CA TYR A 34 -6.83 7.84 17.04
C TYR A 34 -6.90 6.32 16.97
N PHE A 35 -7.58 5.74 17.93
CA PHE A 35 -8.00 4.34 17.98
C PHE A 35 -9.36 4.25 18.68
N PHE A 36 -9.97 3.07 18.71
CA PHE A 36 -11.21 2.86 19.45
C PHE A 36 -10.97 1.93 20.65
N ALA A 37 -11.74 2.12 21.70
CA ALA A 37 -11.77 1.28 22.88
C ALA A 37 -13.19 1.21 23.46
N LEU A 38 -13.44 0.27 24.38
CA LEU A 38 -14.75 0.15 25.04
C LEU A 38 -15.07 1.44 25.80
N THR A 39 -16.31 1.93 25.65
CA THR A 39 -16.72 3.19 26.27
C THR A 39 -16.67 3.13 27.80
N ASP A 40 -17.09 2.03 28.40
CA ASP A 40 -17.06 1.81 29.85
C ASP A 40 -15.63 1.79 30.44
N GLU A 41 -14.66 1.26 29.69
CA GLU A 41 -13.26 1.33 30.09
C GLU A 41 -12.72 2.76 30.05
N ILE A 42 -13.10 3.54 29.01
CA ILE A 42 -12.65 4.93 28.82
C ILE A 42 -13.08 5.84 29.98
N GLU A 43 -14.27 5.64 30.55
CA GLU A 43 -14.78 6.41 31.67
C GLU A 43 -13.95 6.28 32.95
N THR A 44 -13.30 5.14 33.14
CA THR A 44 -12.57 4.80 34.36
C THR A 44 -11.06 4.75 34.21
N VAL A 45 -10.55 4.78 32.95
CA VAL A 45 -9.13 4.59 32.67
C VAL A 45 -8.26 5.73 33.21
N LYS A 46 -7.14 5.37 33.83
CA LYS A 46 -6.06 6.29 34.16
C LYS A 46 -5.01 6.24 33.06
N TRP A 47 -5.01 7.23 32.19
CA TRP A 47 -4.08 7.30 31.11
C TRP A 47 -2.63 7.36 31.58
N PRO A 48 -1.69 6.65 30.92
CA PRO A 48 -0.28 6.72 31.26
C PRO A 48 0.23 8.17 31.06
N TYR A 49 0.99 8.69 32.01
CA TYR A 49 1.49 10.06 32.00
C TYR A 49 2.41 10.41 30.82
N TYR A 50 2.97 9.39 30.18
CA TYR A 50 3.88 9.50 29.03
C TYR A 50 3.16 9.45 27.68
N ALA A 51 1.85 9.25 27.66
CA ALA A 51 1.02 9.30 26.45
C ALA A 51 0.02 10.46 26.57
N THR A 52 -0.20 11.19 25.48
CA THR A 52 -1.09 12.34 25.47
C THR A 52 -2.39 12.04 24.76
N VAL A 53 -3.43 11.77 25.55
CA VAL A 53 -4.83 11.73 25.07
C VAL A 53 -5.35 13.17 25.01
N LEU A 54 -5.90 13.56 23.86
CA LEU A 54 -6.42 14.91 23.64
C LEU A 54 -7.91 14.98 23.94
N ARG A 55 -8.66 13.96 23.50
CA ARG A 55 -10.12 13.88 23.71
C ARG A 55 -10.61 12.47 23.45
N THR A 56 -11.79 12.17 23.96
CA THR A 56 -12.59 10.98 23.64
C THR A 56 -13.90 11.42 23.00
N VAL A 57 -14.44 10.60 22.10
CA VAL A 57 -15.72 10.84 21.42
C VAL A 57 -16.48 9.53 21.45
N GLU A 58 -17.66 9.53 22.05
CA GLU A 58 -18.54 8.38 22.16
C GLU A 58 -19.43 8.21 20.93
N GLY A 59 -20.18 7.10 20.89
CA GLY A 59 -21.23 6.88 19.90
C GLY A 59 -20.77 6.06 18.68
N PHE A 60 -19.77 5.25 18.84
CA PHE A 60 -19.35 4.29 17.82
C PHE A 60 -19.79 2.87 18.21
N GLU A 61 -20.01 2.04 17.21
CA GLU A 61 -20.37 0.64 17.37
C GLU A 61 -19.30 -0.25 16.73
N GLY A 62 -18.87 -1.25 17.43
CA GLY A 62 -17.96 -2.28 16.94
C GLY A 62 -18.67 -3.29 16.03
N VAL A 63 -17.90 -4.10 15.32
CA VAL A 63 -18.40 -5.11 14.36
C VAL A 63 -19.31 -6.16 15.03
N TYR A 64 -19.15 -6.38 16.32
CA TYR A 64 -19.95 -7.34 17.10
C TYR A 64 -20.94 -6.66 18.04
N GLY A 65 -21.23 -5.37 17.83
CA GLY A 65 -22.19 -4.60 18.64
C GLY A 65 -21.63 -4.00 19.93
N GLU A 66 -20.30 -3.95 20.07
CA GLU A 66 -19.67 -3.30 21.23
C GLU A 66 -19.87 -1.78 21.15
N THR A 67 -20.14 -1.14 22.28
CA THR A 67 -20.17 0.32 22.37
C THR A 67 -18.74 0.85 22.51
N LEU A 68 -18.31 1.59 21.52
CA LEU A 68 -16.94 2.10 21.39
C LEU A 68 -16.86 3.62 21.51
N SER A 69 -15.74 4.07 22.07
CA SER A 69 -15.32 5.47 22.06
C SER A 69 -14.05 5.64 21.22
N LYS A 70 -14.03 6.68 20.41
CA LYS A 70 -12.87 7.12 19.65
C LYS A 70 -11.92 7.88 20.58
N VAL A 71 -10.73 7.38 20.77
CA VAL A 71 -9.66 8.01 21.59
C VAL A 71 -8.68 8.71 20.68
N VAL A 72 -8.66 10.04 20.75
CA VAL A 72 -7.79 10.88 19.93
C VAL A 72 -6.53 11.22 20.73
N VAL A 73 -5.37 10.97 20.15
CA VAL A 73 -4.07 11.19 20.78
C VAL A 73 -3.25 12.25 20.05
N ARG A 74 -2.20 12.77 20.69
CA ARG A 74 -1.36 13.81 20.10
C ARG A 74 -0.51 13.31 18.95
N GLU A 75 0.12 12.14 19.12
CA GLU A 75 1.05 11.57 18.15
C GLU A 75 0.80 10.09 17.92
N PRO A 76 1.14 9.53 16.74
CA PRO A 76 0.94 8.10 16.48
C PRO A 76 1.63 7.17 17.47
N LYS A 77 2.78 7.57 18.02
CA LYS A 77 3.50 6.80 19.05
C LYS A 77 2.71 6.62 20.34
N ASP A 78 1.83 7.59 20.69
CA ASP A 78 1.02 7.53 21.90
C ASP A 78 0.10 6.31 21.92
N ILE A 79 -0.42 5.90 20.74
CA ILE A 79 -1.22 4.68 20.60
C ILE A 79 -0.40 3.46 21.06
N GLY A 80 0.83 3.33 20.57
CA GLY A 80 1.71 2.24 20.94
C GLY A 80 2.07 2.23 22.43
N LEU A 81 2.23 3.41 23.04
CA LEU A 81 2.51 3.57 24.47
C LEU A 81 1.30 3.16 25.32
N ILE A 82 0.09 3.57 24.94
CA ILE A 82 -1.16 3.19 25.62
C ILE A 82 -1.35 1.67 25.55
N LYS A 83 -1.18 1.07 24.38
CA LYS A 83 -1.29 -0.39 24.22
C LYS A 83 -0.30 -1.16 25.09
N LYS A 84 0.94 -0.69 25.20
CA LYS A 84 1.97 -1.32 26.02
C LYS A 84 1.72 -1.17 27.52
N SER A 85 0.95 -0.18 27.95
CA SER A 85 0.65 0.05 29.36
C SER A 85 -0.42 -0.92 29.91
N ASN A 86 -1.13 -1.64 29.03
CA ASN A 86 -2.21 -2.56 29.36
C ASN A 86 -3.34 -1.93 30.22
N VAL A 87 -3.55 -0.62 30.10
CA VAL A 87 -4.63 0.09 30.81
C VAL A 87 -6.00 -0.12 30.20
N LEU A 88 -6.05 -0.68 28.99
CA LEU A 88 -7.26 -1.08 28.27
C LEU A 88 -7.20 -2.57 27.98
N SER A 89 -8.31 -3.26 28.06
CA SER A 89 -8.40 -4.70 27.76
C SER A 89 -8.18 -4.96 26.27
N GLN A 90 -8.72 -4.07 25.43
CA GLN A 90 -8.65 -4.18 23.98
C GLN A 90 -8.66 -2.81 23.30
N THR A 91 -8.03 -2.75 22.13
CA THR A 91 -8.08 -1.57 21.26
C THR A 91 -8.41 -2.01 19.84
N TRP A 92 -9.35 -1.32 19.20
CA TRP A 92 -9.68 -1.53 17.78
C TRP A 92 -8.93 -0.53 16.92
N GLU A 93 -8.46 -1.05 15.78
CA GLU A 93 -7.77 -0.25 14.75
C GLU A 93 -6.48 0.46 15.23
N GLY A 94 -6.05 0.26 16.45
CA GLY A 94 -4.79 0.82 16.97
C GLY A 94 -3.51 0.26 16.34
N ASN A 95 -3.63 -0.75 15.48
CA ASN A 95 -2.54 -1.36 14.71
C ASN A 95 -2.50 -0.87 13.25
N ILE A 96 -3.49 -0.10 12.79
CA ILE A 96 -3.48 0.46 11.45
C ILE A 96 -2.46 1.59 11.38
N PRO A 97 -1.50 1.55 10.45
CA PRO A 97 -0.55 2.65 10.26
C PRO A 97 -1.26 3.98 10.05
N TRP A 98 -0.81 5.02 10.74
CA TRP A 98 -1.48 6.31 10.75
C TRP A 98 -1.72 6.89 9.36
N GLY A 99 -0.74 6.79 8.46
CA GLY A 99 -0.90 7.25 7.08
C GLY A 99 -2.04 6.57 6.33
N ASN A 100 -2.19 5.25 6.50
CA ASN A 100 -3.27 4.49 5.86
C ASN A 100 -4.63 4.88 6.41
N ARG A 101 -4.71 5.16 7.71
CA ARG A 101 -5.95 5.61 8.34
C ARG A 101 -6.39 6.97 7.83
N VAL A 102 -5.48 7.96 7.78
CA VAL A 102 -5.79 9.30 7.26
C VAL A 102 -6.35 9.22 5.85
N LEU A 103 -5.77 8.36 5.03
CA LEU A 103 -6.25 8.15 3.66
C LEU A 103 -7.63 7.49 3.64
N SER A 104 -7.85 6.45 4.46
CA SER A 104 -9.14 5.76 4.57
C SER A 104 -10.24 6.72 5.04
N ASP A 105 -9.95 7.55 6.03
CA ASP A 105 -10.92 8.53 6.56
C ASP A 105 -11.32 9.55 5.49
N ARG A 106 -10.37 10.03 4.68
CA ARG A 106 -10.66 10.96 3.58
C ARG A 106 -11.53 10.30 2.49
N ILE A 107 -11.21 9.08 2.12
CA ILE A 107 -12.00 8.31 1.15
C ILE A 107 -13.42 8.12 1.69
N SER A 108 -13.56 7.75 2.96
CA SER A 108 -14.87 7.57 3.60
C SER A 108 -15.67 8.88 3.72
N ALA A 109 -14.99 10.01 3.83
CA ALA A 109 -15.60 11.33 3.80
C ALA A 109 -15.99 11.81 2.38
N GLY A 110 -15.79 10.97 1.36
CA GLY A 110 -16.07 11.32 -0.04
C GLY A 110 -15.00 12.18 -0.69
N GLU A 111 -13.90 12.44 0.00
CA GLU A 111 -12.73 13.02 -0.60
C GLU A 111 -12.03 11.94 -1.42
N GLU A 112 -11.94 12.13 -2.72
CA GLU A 112 -11.23 11.21 -3.61
C GLU A 112 -9.90 11.82 -4.09
N PRO A 113 -9.00 12.17 -3.18
CA PRO A 113 -7.79 12.92 -3.54
C PRO A 113 -6.89 12.15 -4.51
N TYR A 114 -7.14 10.85 -4.65
CA TYR A 114 -6.22 9.98 -5.36
C TYR A 114 -6.94 8.95 -6.27
N ARG A 115 -8.16 9.24 -6.69
CA ARG A 115 -9.03 8.33 -7.48
C ARG A 115 -8.46 7.94 -8.84
N HIS A 116 -7.55 8.72 -9.36
CA HIS A 116 -7.08 8.56 -10.74
C HIS A 116 -5.67 7.99 -10.86
N TYR A 117 -5.16 7.33 -9.81
CA TYR A 117 -3.83 6.72 -9.93
C TYR A 117 -3.87 5.48 -10.76
N LYS A 118 -3.24 5.56 -11.91
CA LYS A 118 -2.79 4.38 -12.60
C LYS A 118 -1.55 3.87 -11.86
N HIS A 119 -1.72 2.87 -11.01
CA HIS A 119 -0.57 2.21 -10.40
C HIS A 119 0.27 1.57 -11.49
N ARG A 120 1.57 1.87 -11.50
CA ARG A 120 2.50 1.09 -12.31
C ARG A 120 2.76 -0.22 -11.59
N VAL A 121 2.21 -1.29 -12.12
CA VAL A 121 2.43 -2.65 -11.63
C VAL A 121 3.23 -3.38 -12.69
N TRP A 122 4.28 -4.05 -12.26
CA TRP A 122 5.02 -4.98 -13.10
C TRP A 122 4.63 -6.39 -12.71
N TYR A 123 4.01 -7.09 -13.63
CA TYR A 123 3.82 -8.53 -13.50
C TYR A 123 5.07 -9.19 -14.03
N PHE A 124 5.71 -9.95 -13.18
CA PHE A 124 6.97 -10.63 -13.47
C PHE A 124 6.76 -12.14 -13.44
N ASP A 125 7.27 -12.81 -14.44
CA ASP A 125 7.32 -14.25 -14.52
C ASP A 125 8.69 -14.69 -15.05
N ALA A 126 9.22 -15.80 -14.53
CA ALA A 126 10.49 -16.34 -14.95
C ALA A 126 10.46 -17.86 -14.95
N GLU A 127 11.03 -18.44 -16.00
CA GLU A 127 11.21 -19.88 -16.12
C GLU A 127 12.70 -20.22 -16.14
N TRP A 128 13.05 -21.34 -15.56
CA TRP A 128 14.43 -21.81 -15.48
C TRP A 128 14.55 -23.31 -15.70
N LYS A 129 15.73 -23.75 -16.13
CA LYS A 129 16.08 -25.16 -16.17
C LYS A 129 16.35 -25.68 -14.76
N THR A 130 15.63 -26.71 -14.36
CA THR A 130 15.74 -27.31 -13.01
C THR A 130 17.14 -27.90 -12.76
N GLU A 131 17.83 -28.38 -13.81
CA GLU A 131 19.12 -29.04 -13.72
C GLU A 131 20.29 -28.06 -13.54
N SER A 132 20.19 -26.85 -14.11
CA SER A 132 21.29 -25.85 -14.09
C SER A 132 20.97 -24.59 -13.30
N ASN A 133 19.73 -24.39 -12.85
CA ASN A 133 19.23 -23.15 -12.30
C ASN A 133 19.40 -21.93 -13.24
N GLU A 134 19.53 -22.17 -14.51
CA GLU A 134 19.69 -21.13 -15.52
C GLU A 134 18.31 -20.59 -15.91
N ILE A 135 18.12 -19.26 -15.82
CA ILE A 135 16.89 -18.61 -16.29
C ILE A 135 16.87 -18.66 -17.81
N THR A 136 15.83 -19.27 -18.35
CA THR A 136 15.65 -19.44 -19.79
C THR A 136 14.71 -18.43 -20.40
N ILE A 137 13.71 -18.00 -19.64
CA ILE A 137 12.74 -16.99 -20.05
C ILE A 137 12.46 -16.09 -18.86
N MET A 138 12.38 -14.80 -19.11
CA MET A 138 11.93 -13.80 -18.14
C MET A 138 10.96 -12.85 -18.85
N THR A 139 9.76 -12.71 -18.31
CA THR A 139 8.74 -11.83 -18.87
C THR A 139 8.32 -10.78 -17.84
N VAL A 140 8.23 -9.54 -18.28
CA VAL A 140 7.70 -8.41 -17.50
C VAL A 140 6.58 -7.74 -18.29
N TYR A 141 5.40 -7.64 -17.69
CA TYR A 141 4.33 -6.81 -18.22
C TYR A 141 4.21 -5.52 -17.39
N ASP A 142 4.36 -4.38 -18.05
CA ASP A 142 4.24 -3.06 -17.44
C ASP A 142 2.85 -2.50 -17.69
N THR A 143 2.03 -2.43 -16.64
CA THR A 143 0.64 -1.91 -16.73
C THR A 143 0.56 -0.44 -17.12
N TYR A 144 1.66 0.29 -17.00
CA TYR A 144 1.71 1.72 -17.28
C TYR A 144 1.83 2.01 -18.76
N THR A 145 2.75 1.30 -19.40
CA THR A 145 2.99 1.39 -20.84
C THR A 145 2.17 0.39 -21.64
N GLU A 146 1.51 -0.56 -20.94
CA GLU A 146 0.78 -1.68 -21.53
C GLU A 146 1.66 -2.57 -22.42
N LYS A 147 2.98 -2.53 -22.16
CA LYS A 147 3.97 -3.29 -22.91
C LYS A 147 4.40 -4.53 -22.15
N ARG A 148 4.70 -5.57 -22.92
CA ARG A 148 5.33 -6.78 -22.45
C ARG A 148 6.77 -6.82 -22.95
N TYR A 149 7.69 -7.11 -22.06
CA TYR A 149 9.10 -7.34 -22.34
C TYR A 149 9.40 -8.78 -22.01
N THR A 150 9.99 -9.51 -22.94
CA THR A 150 10.40 -10.89 -22.72
C THR A 150 11.86 -11.06 -23.13
N TRP A 151 12.65 -11.57 -22.21
CA TRP A 151 14.04 -11.99 -22.44
C TRP A 151 14.08 -13.50 -22.46
N PHE A 152 14.81 -14.08 -23.38
CA PHE A 152 14.97 -15.52 -23.45
C PHE A 152 16.36 -15.90 -23.98
N THR A 153 16.82 -17.09 -23.60
CA THR A 153 18.03 -17.70 -24.16
C THR A 153 17.64 -18.90 -25.00
N HIS A 154 18.07 -18.93 -26.25
CA HIS A 154 17.82 -20.06 -27.15
C HIS A 154 18.96 -20.21 -28.11
N PRO A 155 19.47 -21.47 -28.37
CA PRO A 155 20.64 -21.71 -29.21
C PRO A 155 20.50 -21.26 -30.66
N ASP A 156 19.27 -21.14 -31.16
CA ASP A 156 18.99 -20.77 -32.56
C ASP A 156 18.88 -19.23 -32.76
N TYR A 157 19.06 -18.43 -31.71
CA TYR A 157 18.98 -16.99 -31.79
C TYR A 157 20.25 -16.32 -31.30
N GLU A 158 20.76 -15.37 -32.08
CA GLU A 158 21.89 -14.53 -31.67
C GLU A 158 21.38 -13.43 -30.70
N ALA A 159 22.28 -12.87 -29.90
CA ALA A 159 21.96 -11.76 -29.04
C ALA A 159 21.48 -10.56 -29.86
N GLY A 160 20.34 -9.98 -29.47
CA GLY A 160 19.73 -8.84 -30.18
C GLY A 160 18.30 -8.60 -29.77
N GLU A 161 17.70 -7.56 -30.36
CA GLU A 161 16.31 -7.20 -30.15
C GLU A 161 15.44 -7.77 -31.29
N TYR A 162 14.35 -8.44 -30.91
CA TYR A 162 13.40 -9.04 -31.85
C TYR A 162 12.00 -8.52 -31.58
N ASN A 163 11.32 -8.00 -32.61
CA ASN A 163 9.93 -7.54 -32.51
C ASN A 163 8.94 -8.70 -32.48
N SER A 164 9.31 -9.84 -33.04
CA SER A 164 8.50 -11.08 -32.97
C SER A 164 9.38 -12.31 -33.21
N VAL A 165 9.08 -13.38 -32.47
CA VAL A 165 9.68 -14.70 -32.69
C VAL A 165 8.58 -15.64 -33.16
N PRO A 166 8.76 -16.35 -34.28
CA PRO A 166 7.77 -17.31 -34.77
C PRO A 166 7.59 -18.44 -33.75
N CYS A 167 6.39 -18.59 -33.24
CA CYS A 167 6.07 -19.74 -32.39
C CYS A 167 5.68 -20.92 -33.27
N LYS A 168 6.54 -21.93 -33.36
CA LYS A 168 6.29 -23.13 -34.17
C LYS A 168 5.06 -23.96 -33.75
N ASN A 169 4.58 -23.75 -32.53
CA ASN A 169 3.51 -24.54 -31.92
C ASN A 169 2.21 -23.78 -31.68
N HIS A 170 2.10 -22.52 -32.11
CA HIS A 170 0.87 -21.77 -31.94
C HIS A 170 0.02 -21.86 -33.20
N PRO A 171 -1.25 -22.29 -33.10
CA PRO A 171 -2.10 -22.53 -34.27
C PRO A 171 -2.34 -21.28 -35.14
N ASP A 172 -2.20 -20.08 -34.57
CA ASP A 172 -2.50 -18.82 -35.26
C ASP A 172 -1.25 -18.08 -35.79
N GLY A 173 -0.04 -18.51 -35.45
CA GLY A 173 1.23 -17.94 -35.94
C GLY A 173 1.45 -16.46 -35.64
N LYS A 174 0.64 -15.87 -34.76
CA LYS A 174 0.70 -14.45 -34.42
C LYS A 174 0.94 -14.26 -32.92
N THR A 175 2.16 -13.94 -32.56
CA THR A 175 2.46 -13.29 -31.27
C THR A 175 3.25 -12.02 -31.56
N GLU A 176 2.59 -10.88 -31.43
CA GLU A 176 3.30 -9.60 -31.35
C GLU A 176 3.89 -9.48 -29.94
N THR A 177 5.13 -9.80 -29.80
CA THR A 177 5.87 -9.66 -28.54
C THR A 177 7.23 -9.10 -28.86
N THR A 178 7.62 -8.03 -28.18
CA THR A 178 8.99 -7.50 -28.27
C THR A 178 9.88 -8.39 -27.42
N PHE A 179 10.93 -8.96 -28.01
CA PHE A 179 11.88 -9.82 -27.32
C PHE A 179 13.27 -9.19 -27.36
N ASP A 180 13.90 -9.11 -26.20
CA ASP A 180 15.34 -8.85 -26.09
C ASP A 180 16.05 -10.17 -25.86
N VAL A 181 17.00 -10.49 -26.71
CA VAL A 181 17.89 -11.63 -26.53
C VAL A 181 19.23 -11.10 -26.04
N PRO A 182 19.67 -11.46 -24.82
CA PRO A 182 20.93 -10.99 -24.25
C PRO A 182 22.17 -11.54 -24.97
#